data_c00b6bf52967b220830ebf5545bac221
#
_entry.id   c00b6bf52967b220830ebf5545bac221
#
_cell.length_a   1.000
_cell.length_b   1.000
_cell.length_c   1.000
_cell.angle_alpha   90.00
_cell.angle_beta   90.00
_cell.angle_gamma   90.00
#
_symmetry.space_group_name_H-M   'P 1'
#
loop_
_entity.id
_entity.type
_entity.pdbx_description
1 polymer ?
#
loop_
_entity_poly.entity_id
_entity_poly.type
_entity_poly.pdbx_seq_one_letter_code
_entity_poly.pdbx_strand_id
1 'polypeptide(L)'
;MEVNFLNTISNILEDFFHCLKLPIKAIDSNYNLIYKIGVSDELDGFISSSLFIEKIKSNKENFSFSIIDFEDNINFLLVPISKFDKNKVFFIIGPFKSVDNTYNNIPYLPNTCINYVYNLLITISDDKFSKGRINLKFSPYVKKAVEYCIKNFDSHISIDLICDELNINKSYFCKIFKSETGYTFTNYLNIFRVEKSKNLLKNPNMSLLDVAVSVGFNSQNYYSSVFKKITNKTPLEYKQEIKL
;
A
#
# COMPACT_ATOMS: atom_id res chain seq x y z
N MET A 1 17.67 -11.99 -13.73
CA MET A 1 16.50 -11.67 -12.89
C MET A 1 16.42 -10.18 -12.58
N GLU A 2 17.54 -9.54 -12.20
CA GLU A 2 17.61 -8.09 -11.89
C GLU A 2 17.29 -7.16 -13.09
N VAL A 3 17.74 -7.47 -14.29
CA VAL A 3 17.48 -6.64 -15.50
C VAL A 3 15.99 -6.55 -15.82
N ASN A 4 15.24 -7.63 -15.69
CA ASN A 4 13.78 -7.62 -15.92
C ASN A 4 13.03 -6.82 -14.83
N PHE A 5 13.54 -6.82 -13.59
CA PHE A 5 12.97 -6.07 -12.49
C PHE A 5 13.15 -4.56 -12.70
N LEU A 6 14.36 -4.12 -12.99
CA LEU A 6 14.67 -2.71 -13.24
C LEU A 6 13.87 -2.17 -14.44
N ASN A 7 13.78 -2.94 -15.53
CA ASN A 7 12.95 -2.58 -16.68
C ASN A 7 11.45 -2.48 -16.34
N THR A 8 10.95 -3.32 -15.45
CA THR A 8 9.55 -3.24 -15.02
C THR A 8 9.31 -1.99 -14.18
N ILE A 9 10.22 -1.66 -13.26
CA ILE A 9 10.12 -0.43 -12.45
C ILE A 9 10.18 0.80 -13.33
N SER A 10 11.14 0.89 -14.26
CA SER A 10 11.24 2.03 -15.19
C SER A 10 9.96 2.21 -16.00
N ASN A 11 9.42 1.14 -16.58
CA ASN A 11 8.18 1.18 -17.35
C ASN A 11 6.97 1.64 -16.52
N ILE A 12 6.88 1.25 -15.23
CA ILE A 12 5.83 1.72 -14.31
C ILE A 12 5.94 3.23 -14.12
N LEU A 13 7.14 3.72 -13.81
CA LEU A 13 7.35 5.14 -13.56
C LEU A 13 7.13 5.97 -14.83
N GLU A 14 7.54 5.49 -15.98
CA GLU A 14 7.34 6.13 -17.27
C GLU A 14 5.85 6.26 -17.61
N ASP A 15 5.09 5.17 -17.54
CA ASP A 15 3.65 5.20 -17.80
C ASP A 15 2.91 6.11 -16.81
N PHE A 16 3.26 6.04 -15.51
CA PHE A 16 2.68 6.91 -14.50
C PHE A 16 2.99 8.40 -14.78
N PHE A 17 4.25 8.71 -15.08
CA PHE A 17 4.67 10.08 -15.40
C PHE A 17 4.00 10.60 -16.67
N HIS A 18 3.82 9.76 -17.68
CA HIS A 18 3.13 10.14 -18.91
C HIS A 18 1.66 10.50 -18.66
N CYS A 19 1.01 9.81 -17.73
CA CYS A 19 -0.40 10.06 -17.37
C CYS A 19 -0.58 11.37 -16.59
N LEU A 20 0.26 11.63 -15.59
CA LEU A 20 0.01 12.71 -14.61
C LEU A 20 1.03 13.84 -14.65
N LYS A 21 2.16 13.66 -15.28
CA LYS A 21 3.31 14.59 -15.26
C LYS A 21 3.81 14.94 -13.84
N LEU A 22 3.48 14.11 -12.86
CA LEU A 22 4.00 14.25 -11.51
C LEU A 22 5.37 13.58 -11.41
N PRO A 23 6.38 14.26 -10.85
CA PRO A 23 7.68 13.65 -10.60
C PRO A 23 7.53 12.40 -9.74
N ILE A 24 8.26 11.34 -10.10
CA ILE A 24 8.21 10.08 -9.37
C ILE A 24 9.60 9.44 -9.31
N LYS A 25 9.94 8.91 -8.13
CA LYS A 25 11.21 8.24 -7.83
C LYS A 25 10.94 6.89 -7.16
N ALA A 26 11.66 5.86 -7.59
CA ALA A 26 11.67 4.55 -6.94
C ALA A 26 12.97 4.35 -6.16
N ILE A 27 12.85 3.90 -4.92
CA ILE A 27 13.97 3.57 -4.04
C ILE A 27 13.79 2.18 -3.43
N ASP A 28 14.91 1.54 -3.07
CA ASP A 28 14.91 0.25 -2.38
C ASP A 28 14.71 0.40 -0.86
N SER A 29 14.75 -0.73 -0.13
CA SER A 29 14.65 -0.75 1.33
C SER A 29 15.81 -0.08 2.06
N ASN A 30 16.95 0.13 1.39
CA ASN A 30 18.12 0.81 1.88
C ASN A 30 18.17 2.28 1.44
N TYR A 31 17.09 2.77 0.78
CA TYR A 31 16.94 4.13 0.22
C TYR A 31 17.82 4.42 -0.99
N ASN A 32 18.43 3.41 -1.61
CA ASN A 32 19.16 3.59 -2.85
C ASN A 32 18.21 3.83 -4.01
N LEU A 33 18.62 4.69 -4.94
CA LEU A 33 17.88 4.97 -6.15
C LEU A 33 17.78 3.70 -7.02
N ILE A 34 16.54 3.38 -7.46
CA ILE A 34 16.27 2.38 -8.48
C ILE A 34 16.04 3.07 -9.83
N TYR A 35 15.10 4.03 -9.88
CA TYR A 35 14.76 4.80 -11.07
C TYR A 35 14.08 6.11 -10.71
N LYS A 36 14.20 7.14 -11.55
CA LYS A 36 13.51 8.43 -11.39
C LYS A 36 13.10 9.02 -12.73
N ILE A 37 11.98 9.74 -12.76
CA ILE A 37 11.52 10.49 -13.92
C ILE A 37 10.81 11.78 -13.49
N GLY A 38 11.07 12.88 -14.21
CA GLY A 38 10.54 14.19 -13.88
C GLY A 38 11.14 14.84 -12.62
N VAL A 39 12.18 14.24 -12.03
CA VAL A 39 12.84 14.69 -10.82
C VAL A 39 14.10 15.48 -11.19
N SER A 40 14.14 16.80 -10.88
CA SER A 40 15.35 17.62 -11.07
C SER A 40 16.46 17.21 -10.08
N ASP A 41 17.70 17.62 -10.34
CA ASP A 41 18.83 17.28 -9.46
C ASP A 41 18.69 17.93 -8.07
N GLU A 42 18.13 19.15 -7.99
CA GLU A 42 17.83 19.82 -6.72
C GLU A 42 16.78 19.03 -5.91
N LEU A 43 15.70 18.60 -6.57
CA LEU A 43 14.65 17.81 -5.96
C LEU A 43 15.19 16.44 -5.53
N ASP A 44 16.05 15.82 -6.33
CA ASP A 44 16.68 14.54 -6.00
C ASP A 44 17.58 14.65 -4.78
N GLY A 45 18.36 15.74 -4.67
CA GLY A 45 19.15 16.07 -3.50
C GLY A 45 18.28 16.22 -2.24
N PHE A 46 17.14 16.90 -2.37
CA PHE A 46 16.18 17.06 -1.26
C PHE A 46 15.58 15.70 -0.82
N ILE A 47 15.08 14.90 -1.77
CA ILE A 47 14.49 13.57 -1.47
C ILE A 47 15.55 12.61 -0.89
N SER A 48 16.81 12.79 -1.21
CA SER A 48 17.92 11.98 -0.70
C SER A 48 18.51 12.51 0.63
N SER A 49 18.00 13.64 1.14
CA SER A 49 18.48 14.24 2.38
C SER A 49 18.16 13.35 3.61
N SER A 50 18.95 13.49 4.68
CA SER A 50 18.73 12.80 5.94
C SER A 50 17.35 13.12 6.53
N LEU A 51 16.91 14.36 6.45
CA LEU A 51 15.59 14.83 6.91
C LEU A 51 14.45 14.10 6.21
N PHE A 52 14.51 13.96 4.88
CA PHE A 52 13.49 13.26 4.11
C PHE A 52 13.46 11.77 4.46
N ILE A 53 14.64 11.15 4.56
CA ILE A 53 14.78 9.72 4.90
C ILE A 53 14.25 9.44 6.31
N GLU A 54 14.49 10.32 7.29
CA GLU A 54 13.93 10.20 8.64
C GLU A 54 12.40 10.25 8.63
N LYS A 55 11.82 11.18 7.86
CA LYS A 55 10.36 11.24 7.68
C LYS A 55 9.80 9.97 7.00
N ILE A 56 10.48 9.37 6.04
CA ILE A 56 10.10 8.07 5.49
C ILE A 56 10.15 6.99 6.59
N LYS A 57 11.21 6.96 7.39
CA LYS A 57 11.36 5.96 8.46
C LYS A 57 10.24 6.03 9.48
N SER A 58 9.83 7.24 9.88
CA SER A 58 8.73 7.44 10.82
C SER A 58 7.36 7.05 10.25
N ASN A 59 7.19 7.10 8.92
CA ASN A 59 5.93 6.78 8.22
C ASN A 59 5.83 5.33 7.70
N LYS A 60 6.82 4.47 7.96
CA LYS A 60 6.91 3.09 7.41
C LYS A 60 5.78 2.13 7.81
N GLU A 61 4.95 2.48 8.77
CA GLU A 61 3.91 1.56 9.29
C GLU A 61 2.61 1.55 8.47
N ASN A 62 2.45 2.44 7.50
CA ASN A 62 1.24 2.49 6.66
C ASN A 62 1.35 1.53 5.48
N PHE A 63 0.36 0.63 5.35
CA PHE A 63 0.36 -0.47 4.40
C PHE A 63 -0.11 -0.09 2.99
N SER A 64 -0.79 1.03 2.82
CA SER A 64 -1.26 1.49 1.51
C SER A 64 -0.40 2.61 0.95
N PHE A 65 -0.46 3.78 1.57
CA PHE A 65 0.39 4.92 1.25
C PHE A 65 0.48 5.87 2.45
N SER A 66 1.49 6.74 2.45
CA SER A 66 1.63 7.84 3.42
C SER A 66 1.85 9.15 2.70
N ILE A 67 1.31 10.23 3.26
CA ILE A 67 1.64 11.59 2.83
C ILE A 67 2.76 12.09 3.74
N ILE A 68 3.83 12.59 3.14
CA ILE A 68 4.96 13.19 3.84
C ILE A 68 4.84 14.70 3.64
N ASP A 69 4.50 15.40 4.71
CA ASP A 69 4.30 16.84 4.70
C ASP A 69 5.59 17.57 5.03
N PHE A 70 5.85 18.66 4.30
CA PHE A 70 6.91 19.64 4.56
C PHE A 70 6.33 21.04 4.69
N GLU A 71 7.18 21.98 5.08
CA GLU A 71 6.82 23.40 5.14
C GLU A 71 6.25 23.90 3.81
N ASP A 72 5.51 24.99 3.82
CA ASP A 72 4.83 25.60 2.66
C ASP A 72 3.80 24.70 1.96
N ASN A 73 3.20 23.73 2.69
CA ASN A 73 2.25 22.75 2.15
C ASN A 73 2.81 21.92 0.99
N ILE A 74 4.11 21.69 0.98
CA ILE A 74 4.77 20.79 0.02
C ILE A 74 4.62 19.36 0.52
N ASN A 75 4.01 18.52 -0.31
CA ASN A 75 3.68 17.16 0.04
C ASN A 75 4.32 16.17 -0.93
N PHE A 76 4.60 14.99 -0.41
CA PHE A 76 5.00 13.81 -1.18
C PHE A 76 4.13 12.62 -0.82
N LEU A 77 3.78 11.82 -1.80
CA LEU A 77 3.09 10.56 -1.60
C LEU A 77 4.11 9.42 -1.58
N LEU A 78 4.22 8.73 -0.47
CA LEU A 78 5.04 7.53 -0.31
C LEU A 78 4.17 6.29 -0.50
N VAL A 79 4.47 5.47 -1.49
CA VAL A 79 3.73 4.24 -1.80
C VAL A 79 4.66 3.03 -1.67
N PRO A 80 4.50 2.21 -0.61
CA PRO A 80 5.25 0.98 -0.50
C PRO A 80 4.68 -0.08 -1.45
N ILE A 81 5.54 -0.69 -2.25
CA ILE A 81 5.18 -1.83 -3.09
C ILE A 81 5.76 -3.09 -2.43
N SER A 82 4.89 -3.82 -1.75
CA SER A 82 5.27 -5.07 -1.05
C SER A 82 5.27 -6.31 -1.95
N LYS A 83 5.04 -6.14 -3.26
CA LYS A 83 4.93 -7.23 -4.23
C LYS A 83 6.28 -7.85 -4.61
N PHE A 84 7.39 -7.36 -4.05
CA PHE A 84 8.73 -7.83 -4.36
C PHE A 84 9.29 -8.70 -3.26
N ASP A 85 9.77 -9.86 -3.68
CA ASP A 85 10.51 -10.79 -2.84
C ASP A 85 11.80 -10.12 -2.35
N LYS A 86 12.00 -10.06 -1.03
CA LYS A 86 13.17 -9.58 -0.27
C LYS A 86 13.46 -8.08 -0.28
N ASN A 87 13.08 -7.30 -1.31
CA ASN A 87 13.36 -5.86 -1.36
C ASN A 87 12.07 -5.07 -1.44
N LYS A 88 11.67 -4.43 -0.33
CA LYS A 88 10.59 -3.44 -0.37
C LYS A 88 11.02 -2.29 -1.28
N VAL A 89 10.20 -1.98 -2.29
CA VAL A 89 10.37 -0.80 -3.13
C VAL A 89 9.40 0.26 -2.65
N PHE A 90 9.86 1.48 -2.60
CA PHE A 90 9.04 2.64 -2.30
C PHE A 90 8.99 3.55 -3.52
N PHE A 91 7.79 3.92 -3.93
CA PHE A 91 7.60 4.99 -4.88
C PHE A 91 7.32 6.29 -4.14
N ILE A 92 8.05 7.33 -4.49
CA ILE A 92 7.92 8.68 -3.97
C ILE A 92 7.38 9.54 -5.10
N ILE A 93 6.17 10.06 -4.97
CA ILE A 93 5.49 10.91 -5.95
C ILE A 93 5.44 12.32 -5.41
N GLY A 94 5.79 13.27 -6.19
CA GLY A 94 5.81 14.68 -5.82
C GLY A 94 7.13 15.37 -6.17
N PRO A 95 7.22 16.66 -5.80
CA PRO A 95 6.35 17.42 -4.89
C PRO A 95 4.99 17.77 -5.47
N PHE A 96 3.99 17.95 -4.60
CA PHE A 96 2.71 18.54 -4.94
C PHE A 96 2.21 19.41 -3.77
N LYS A 97 1.27 20.31 -4.05
CA LYS A 97 0.59 21.12 -3.03
C LYS A 97 -0.86 20.65 -2.89
N SER A 98 -1.34 20.53 -1.66
CA SER A 98 -2.73 20.18 -1.38
C SER A 98 -3.67 21.40 -1.28
N VAL A 99 -3.08 22.61 -1.20
CA VAL A 99 -3.80 23.90 -1.20
C VAL A 99 -3.36 24.67 -2.42
N ASP A 100 -4.32 25.24 -3.15
CA ASP A 100 -4.05 26.07 -4.34
C ASP A 100 -3.47 27.43 -3.91
N ASN A 101 -2.17 27.50 -3.88
CA ASN A 101 -1.41 28.74 -3.68
C ASN A 101 -0.63 29.01 -4.95
N THR A 102 -0.93 30.11 -5.62
CA THR A 102 -0.44 30.52 -6.94
C THR A 102 1.07 30.80 -7.05
N TYR A 103 1.86 30.48 -6.05
CA TYR A 103 3.31 30.67 -6.05
C TYR A 103 4.04 29.34 -6.13
N ASN A 104 4.84 29.20 -7.17
CA ASN A 104 5.79 28.14 -7.54
C ASN A 104 5.25 27.08 -8.51
N ASN A 105 6.13 26.59 -9.39
CA ASN A 105 5.90 25.53 -10.40
C ASN A 105 5.61 24.13 -9.80
N ILE A 106 5.07 24.08 -8.58
CA ILE A 106 4.72 22.82 -7.92
C ILE A 106 3.27 22.49 -8.28
N PRO A 107 3.00 21.28 -8.81
CA PRO A 107 1.64 20.88 -9.18
C PRO A 107 0.66 20.93 -8.00
N TYR A 108 -0.55 21.40 -8.25
CA TYR A 108 -1.64 21.32 -7.31
C TYR A 108 -2.32 19.96 -7.40
N LEU A 109 -2.42 19.25 -6.28
CA LEU A 109 -3.10 17.97 -6.15
C LEU A 109 -4.01 18.00 -4.91
N PRO A 110 -5.33 18.16 -5.08
CA PRO A 110 -6.27 18.13 -3.97
C PRO A 110 -6.18 16.82 -3.18
N ASN A 111 -6.35 16.88 -1.88
CA ASN A 111 -6.35 15.68 -1.02
C ASN A 111 -7.38 14.62 -1.47
N THR A 112 -8.49 15.05 -2.07
CA THR A 112 -9.50 14.16 -2.66
C THR A 112 -8.96 13.35 -3.84
N CYS A 113 -7.94 13.85 -4.55
CA CYS A 113 -7.35 13.19 -5.72
C CYS A 113 -6.23 12.19 -5.34
N ILE A 114 -5.70 12.23 -4.13
CA ILE A 114 -4.58 11.36 -3.72
C ILE A 114 -4.91 9.88 -3.88
N ASN A 115 -6.13 9.47 -3.51
CA ASN A 115 -6.57 8.10 -3.70
C ASN A 115 -6.62 7.68 -5.18
N TYR A 116 -6.95 8.59 -6.10
CA TYR A 116 -6.94 8.29 -7.54
C TYR A 116 -5.52 8.14 -8.06
N VAL A 117 -4.58 9.00 -7.61
CA VAL A 117 -3.15 8.90 -7.94
C VAL A 117 -2.57 7.59 -7.46
N TYR A 118 -2.85 7.20 -6.20
CA TYR A 118 -2.46 5.91 -5.65
C TYR A 118 -3.02 4.74 -6.45
N ASN A 119 -4.33 4.72 -6.72
CA ASN A 119 -4.99 3.65 -7.45
C ASN A 119 -4.47 3.53 -8.89
N LEU A 120 -4.19 4.65 -9.56
CA LEU A 120 -3.56 4.64 -10.89
C LEU A 120 -2.19 3.96 -10.84
N LEU A 121 -1.33 4.35 -9.90
CA LEU A 121 0.00 3.75 -9.75
C LEU A 121 -0.09 2.24 -9.48
N ILE A 122 -1.00 1.82 -8.60
CA ILE A 122 -1.20 0.39 -8.30
C ILE A 122 -1.70 -0.35 -9.55
N THR A 123 -2.66 0.22 -10.29
CA THR A 123 -3.19 -0.39 -11.52
C THR A 123 -2.11 -0.56 -12.59
N ILE A 124 -1.28 0.46 -12.83
CA ILE A 124 -0.14 0.38 -13.75
C ILE A 124 0.84 -0.69 -13.27
N SER A 125 1.15 -0.69 -11.96
CA SER A 125 2.06 -1.66 -11.37
C SER A 125 1.54 -3.09 -11.56
N ASP A 126 0.27 -3.33 -11.29
CA ASP A 126 -0.36 -4.65 -11.44
C ASP A 126 -0.36 -5.13 -12.89
N ASP A 127 -0.63 -4.24 -13.85
CA ASP A 127 -0.59 -4.54 -15.28
C ASP A 127 0.83 -4.90 -15.74
N LYS A 128 1.82 -4.10 -15.38
CA LYS A 128 3.23 -4.34 -15.79
C LYS A 128 3.79 -5.62 -15.15
N PHE A 129 3.48 -5.88 -13.89
CA PHE A 129 3.91 -7.12 -13.24
C PHE A 129 3.23 -8.35 -13.81
N SER A 130 1.96 -8.25 -14.21
CA SER A 130 1.25 -9.37 -14.85
C SER A 130 1.76 -9.62 -16.26
N LYS A 131 2.05 -8.60 -17.05
CA LYS A 131 2.56 -8.70 -18.42
C LYS A 131 4.04 -9.09 -18.47
N GLY A 132 4.84 -8.59 -17.54
CA GLY A 132 6.29 -8.84 -17.48
C GLY A 132 6.66 -10.26 -17.07
N ARG A 133 5.70 -11.16 -16.81
CA ARG A 133 5.97 -12.50 -16.26
C ARG A 133 6.99 -12.49 -15.10
N ILE A 134 7.12 -11.37 -14.42
CA ILE A 134 7.52 -11.40 -13.03
C ILE A 134 6.27 -11.95 -12.34
N ASN A 135 6.09 -13.26 -12.52
CA ASN A 135 5.35 -14.04 -11.57
C ASN A 135 5.96 -13.65 -10.22
N LEU A 136 5.26 -12.85 -9.44
CA LEU A 136 5.35 -13.01 -8.02
C LEU A 136 5.07 -14.50 -7.84
N LYS A 137 6.15 -15.26 -7.82
CA LYS A 137 6.04 -16.68 -7.55
C LYS A 137 5.76 -16.79 -6.07
N PHE A 138 4.56 -16.39 -5.70
CA PHE A 138 4.02 -17.06 -4.56
C PHE A 138 4.11 -18.55 -4.87
N SER A 139 4.72 -19.28 -3.97
CA SER A 139 4.64 -20.72 -4.05
C SER A 139 3.16 -21.09 -4.26
N PRO A 140 2.86 -22.20 -4.90
CA PRO A 140 1.47 -22.64 -5.11
C PRO A 140 0.64 -22.58 -3.83
N TYR A 141 1.26 -22.82 -2.68
CA TYR A 141 0.62 -22.75 -1.36
C TYR A 141 0.23 -21.31 -0.96
N VAL A 142 1.14 -20.36 -1.11
CA VAL A 142 0.86 -18.95 -0.77
C VAL A 142 -0.16 -18.36 -1.74
N LYS A 143 -0.06 -18.68 -3.03
CA LYS A 143 -1.05 -18.25 -4.04
C LYS A 143 -2.46 -18.74 -3.69
N LYS A 144 -2.63 -20.04 -3.40
CA LYS A 144 -3.92 -20.61 -3.00
C LYS A 144 -4.45 -19.98 -1.71
N ALA A 145 -3.58 -19.77 -0.71
CA ALA A 145 -3.97 -19.12 0.54
C ALA A 145 -4.45 -17.66 0.34
N VAL A 146 -3.78 -16.91 -0.54
CA VAL A 146 -4.20 -15.53 -0.91
C VAL A 146 -5.54 -15.56 -1.65
N GLU A 147 -5.69 -16.44 -2.64
CA GLU A 147 -6.97 -16.62 -3.36
C GLU A 147 -8.11 -17.00 -2.41
N TYR A 148 -7.83 -17.90 -1.46
CA TYR A 148 -8.80 -18.29 -0.43
C TYR A 148 -9.20 -17.12 0.47
N CYS A 149 -8.23 -16.31 0.92
CA CYS A 149 -8.52 -15.08 1.68
C CYS A 149 -9.41 -14.12 0.91
N ILE A 150 -9.10 -13.86 -0.36
CA ILE A 150 -9.86 -12.92 -1.19
C ILE A 150 -11.31 -13.40 -1.36
N LYS A 151 -11.51 -14.71 -1.53
CA LYS A 151 -12.83 -15.30 -1.77
C LYS A 151 -13.69 -15.39 -0.50
N ASN A 152 -13.06 -15.61 0.67
CA ASN A 152 -13.79 -15.98 1.90
C ASN A 152 -13.49 -15.02 3.07
N PHE A 153 -13.01 -13.79 2.81
CA PHE A 153 -12.54 -12.87 3.87
C PHE A 153 -13.61 -12.55 4.93
N ASP A 154 -14.87 -12.60 4.58
CA ASP A 154 -16.04 -12.32 5.42
C ASP A 154 -16.42 -13.48 6.34
N SER A 155 -15.83 -14.66 6.14
CA SER A 155 -16.08 -15.85 6.94
C SER A 155 -14.93 -16.16 7.90
N HIS A 156 -15.13 -17.18 8.76
CA HIS A 156 -14.10 -17.61 9.68
C HIS A 156 -12.96 -18.34 8.94
N ILE A 157 -11.78 -17.71 8.89
CA ILE A 157 -10.57 -18.30 8.32
C ILE A 157 -9.53 -18.50 9.42
N SER A 158 -9.08 -19.74 9.61
CA SER A 158 -7.96 -20.06 10.50
C SER A 158 -6.76 -20.57 9.71
N ILE A 159 -5.57 -20.44 10.30
CA ILE A 159 -4.35 -20.98 9.69
C ILE A 159 -4.44 -22.51 9.57
N ASP A 160 -5.05 -23.16 10.56
CA ASP A 160 -5.18 -24.61 10.59
C ASP A 160 -6.05 -25.09 9.41
N LEU A 161 -7.18 -24.44 9.18
CA LEU A 161 -8.06 -24.72 8.05
C LEU A 161 -7.32 -24.61 6.70
N ILE A 162 -6.52 -23.57 6.53
CA ILE A 162 -5.71 -23.38 5.30
C ILE A 162 -4.65 -24.47 5.17
N CYS A 163 -3.98 -24.83 6.28
CA CYS A 163 -2.94 -25.86 6.27
C CYS A 163 -3.51 -27.25 5.94
N ASP A 164 -4.69 -27.56 6.48
CA ASP A 164 -5.41 -28.81 6.20
C ASP A 164 -5.82 -28.87 4.72
N GLU A 165 -6.40 -27.79 4.18
CA GLU A 165 -6.80 -27.73 2.77
C GLU A 165 -5.60 -27.85 1.81
N LEU A 166 -4.46 -27.27 2.18
CA LEU A 166 -3.24 -27.30 1.38
C LEU A 166 -2.39 -28.55 1.64
N ASN A 167 -2.74 -29.37 2.63
CA ASN A 167 -2.00 -30.53 3.10
C ASN A 167 -0.52 -30.21 3.39
N ILE A 168 -0.29 -29.16 4.19
CA ILE A 168 1.07 -28.70 4.56
C ILE A 168 1.19 -28.42 6.04
N ASN A 169 2.43 -28.51 6.55
CA ASN A 169 2.72 -28.21 7.94
C ASN A 169 2.55 -26.70 8.23
N LYS A 170 1.91 -26.40 9.37
CA LYS A 170 1.64 -25.01 9.82
C LYS A 170 2.91 -24.17 9.96
N SER A 171 3.97 -24.73 10.54
CA SER A 171 5.23 -23.99 10.71
C SER A 171 5.88 -23.64 9.38
N TYR A 172 5.86 -24.57 8.44
CA TYR A 172 6.32 -24.34 7.07
C TYR A 172 5.47 -23.29 6.37
N PHE A 173 4.13 -23.39 6.45
CA PHE A 173 3.22 -22.39 5.88
C PHE A 173 3.48 -20.99 6.42
N CYS A 174 3.52 -20.84 7.75
CA CYS A 174 3.77 -19.53 8.37
C CYS A 174 5.09 -18.91 7.90
N LYS A 175 6.15 -19.73 7.76
CA LYS A 175 7.47 -19.29 7.30
C LYS A 175 7.43 -18.81 5.85
N ILE A 176 6.90 -19.64 4.93
CA ILE A 176 6.85 -19.28 3.50
C ILE A 176 5.90 -18.12 3.26
N PHE A 177 4.71 -18.10 3.90
CA PHE A 177 3.75 -17.02 3.74
C PHE A 177 4.32 -15.67 4.17
N LYS A 178 4.99 -15.63 5.35
CA LYS A 178 5.67 -14.42 5.81
C LYS A 178 6.85 -14.02 4.93
N SER A 179 7.62 -14.98 4.45
CA SER A 179 8.76 -14.75 3.56
C SER A 179 8.33 -14.18 2.22
N GLU A 180 7.23 -14.68 1.65
CA GLU A 180 6.76 -14.31 0.31
C GLU A 180 5.84 -13.08 0.30
N THR A 181 5.01 -12.89 1.34
CA THR A 181 4.07 -11.75 1.44
C THR A 181 4.58 -10.59 2.28
N GLY A 182 5.62 -10.81 3.09
CA GLY A 182 6.09 -9.85 4.09
C GLY A 182 5.26 -9.81 5.38
N TYR A 183 4.12 -10.50 5.44
CA TYR A 183 3.16 -10.47 6.56
C TYR A 183 2.91 -11.87 7.11
N THR A 184 2.55 -11.93 8.40
CA THR A 184 1.90 -13.15 8.89
C THR A 184 0.54 -13.30 8.23
N PHE A 185 0.05 -14.54 8.06
CA PHE A 185 -1.25 -14.81 7.46
C PHE A 185 -2.39 -14.03 8.12
N THR A 186 -2.42 -14.00 9.46
CA THR A 186 -3.43 -13.24 10.21
C THR A 186 -3.36 -11.74 9.94
N ASN A 187 -2.14 -11.16 9.88
CA ASN A 187 -1.99 -9.75 9.56
C ASN A 187 -2.42 -9.45 8.12
N TYR A 188 -2.07 -10.31 7.17
CA TYR A 188 -2.50 -10.17 5.79
C TYR A 188 -4.03 -10.17 5.65
N LEU A 189 -4.71 -11.14 6.27
CA LEU A 189 -6.17 -11.23 6.31
C LEU A 189 -6.79 -9.99 6.96
N ASN A 190 -6.24 -9.55 8.08
CA ASN A 190 -6.74 -8.37 8.79
C ASN A 190 -6.61 -7.09 7.96
N ILE A 191 -5.48 -6.90 7.26
CA ILE A 191 -5.29 -5.78 6.34
C ILE A 191 -6.36 -5.80 5.25
N PHE A 192 -6.57 -6.96 4.62
CA PHE A 192 -7.57 -7.12 3.57
C PHE A 192 -8.99 -6.79 4.06
N ARG A 193 -9.37 -7.29 5.25
CA ARG A 193 -10.65 -7.01 5.89
C ARG A 193 -10.86 -5.53 6.19
N VAL A 194 -9.84 -4.87 6.73
CA VAL A 194 -9.86 -3.43 7.03
C VAL A 194 -10.05 -2.63 5.73
N GLU A 195 -9.34 -2.97 4.65
CA GLU A 195 -9.54 -2.28 3.36
C GLU A 195 -10.97 -2.47 2.83
N LYS A 196 -11.55 -3.67 2.93
CA LYS A 196 -12.95 -3.91 2.55
C LYS A 196 -13.94 -3.15 3.42
N SER A 197 -13.66 -3.03 4.73
CA SER A 197 -14.51 -2.31 5.68
C SER A 197 -14.62 -0.81 5.40
N LYS A 198 -13.59 -0.18 4.82
CA LYS A 198 -13.61 1.24 4.46
C LYS A 198 -14.77 1.61 3.54
N ASN A 199 -15.13 0.72 2.61
CA ASN A 199 -16.28 0.94 1.74
C ASN A 199 -17.62 0.82 2.48
N LEU A 200 -17.73 -0.10 3.45
CA LEU A 200 -18.93 -0.28 4.26
C LEU A 200 -19.13 0.89 5.24
N LEU A 201 -18.04 1.48 5.74
CA LEU A 201 -18.07 2.65 6.62
C LEU A 201 -18.68 3.89 5.95
N LYS A 202 -18.69 3.97 4.62
CA LYS A 202 -19.36 5.04 3.87
C LYS A 202 -20.89 5.00 4.01
N ASN A 203 -21.45 3.84 4.36
CA ASN A 203 -22.88 3.71 4.59
C ASN A 203 -23.26 4.25 5.97
N PRO A 204 -24.05 5.33 6.07
CA PRO A 204 -24.43 5.93 7.35
C PRO A 204 -25.27 5.00 8.23
N ASN A 205 -26.03 4.09 7.62
CA ASN A 205 -26.98 3.21 8.31
C ASN A 205 -26.35 1.95 8.91
N MET A 206 -25.08 1.64 8.55
CA MET A 206 -24.39 0.49 9.15
C MET A 206 -23.75 0.86 10.47
N SER A 207 -23.98 0.08 11.52
CA SER A 207 -23.26 0.21 12.78
C SER A 207 -21.81 -0.30 12.63
N LEU A 208 -20.91 0.08 13.54
CA LEU A 208 -19.54 -0.44 13.54
C LEU A 208 -19.49 -1.96 13.77
N LEU A 209 -20.46 -2.50 14.50
CA LEU A 209 -20.60 -3.93 14.72
C LEU A 209 -21.00 -4.62 13.41
N ASP A 210 -21.99 -4.09 12.69
CA ASP A 210 -22.40 -4.65 11.40
C ASP A 210 -21.24 -4.65 10.39
N VAL A 211 -20.48 -3.54 10.33
CA VAL A 211 -19.30 -3.47 9.48
C VAL A 211 -18.27 -4.53 9.87
N ALA A 212 -17.96 -4.66 11.16
CA ALA A 212 -16.99 -5.64 11.66
C ALA A 212 -17.38 -7.07 11.27
N VAL A 213 -18.63 -7.44 11.51
CA VAL A 213 -19.17 -8.78 11.19
C VAL A 213 -19.17 -9.01 9.68
N SER A 214 -19.62 -8.03 8.90
CA SER A 214 -19.69 -8.15 7.43
C SER A 214 -18.32 -8.36 6.76
N VAL A 215 -17.23 -8.00 7.43
CA VAL A 215 -15.88 -8.25 6.92
C VAL A 215 -15.16 -9.38 7.68
N GLY A 216 -15.87 -10.15 8.49
CA GLY A 216 -15.39 -11.38 9.10
C GLY A 216 -14.65 -11.21 10.43
N PHE A 217 -14.78 -10.07 11.14
CA PHE A 217 -14.30 -9.95 12.52
C PHE A 217 -15.33 -10.48 13.53
N ASN A 218 -14.86 -11.22 14.51
CA ASN A 218 -15.72 -11.81 15.54
C ASN A 218 -16.16 -10.81 16.62
N SER A 219 -15.53 -9.63 16.71
CA SER A 219 -15.92 -8.59 17.65
C SER A 219 -15.58 -7.19 17.15
N GLN A 220 -16.43 -6.23 17.48
CA GLN A 220 -16.21 -4.82 17.17
C GLN A 220 -14.94 -4.26 17.83
N ASN A 221 -14.63 -4.70 19.06
CA ASN A 221 -13.47 -4.21 19.79
C ASN A 221 -12.16 -4.64 19.10
N TYR A 222 -12.07 -5.89 18.68
CA TYR A 222 -10.91 -6.38 17.94
C TYR A 222 -10.79 -5.69 16.58
N TYR A 223 -11.90 -5.56 15.84
CA TYR A 223 -11.94 -4.79 14.59
C TYR A 223 -11.43 -3.37 14.78
N SER A 224 -11.94 -2.64 15.78
CA SER A 224 -11.54 -1.24 16.03
C SER A 224 -10.05 -1.11 16.38
N SER A 225 -9.53 -2.04 17.18
CA SER A 225 -8.10 -2.08 17.52
C SER A 225 -7.22 -2.34 16.27
N VAL A 226 -7.61 -3.32 15.46
CA VAL A 226 -6.89 -3.67 14.21
C VAL A 226 -6.99 -2.52 13.19
N PHE A 227 -8.17 -1.94 13.02
CA PHE A 227 -8.39 -0.82 12.11
C PHE A 227 -7.51 0.38 12.51
N LYS A 228 -7.49 0.75 13.80
CA LYS A 228 -6.63 1.82 14.30
C LYS A 228 -5.14 1.52 14.10
N LYS A 229 -4.72 0.28 14.34
CA LYS A 229 -3.33 -0.14 14.11
C LYS A 229 -2.92 -0.02 12.63
N ILE A 230 -3.82 -0.29 11.69
CA ILE A 230 -3.53 -0.29 10.26
C ILE A 230 -3.67 1.12 9.64
N THR A 231 -4.63 1.92 10.14
CA THR A 231 -4.98 3.20 9.51
C THR A 231 -4.59 4.42 10.34
N ASN A 232 -4.06 4.22 11.55
CA ASN A 232 -3.78 5.23 12.59
C ASN A 232 -5.02 6.00 13.08
N LYS A 233 -6.24 5.60 12.67
CA LYS A 233 -7.52 6.18 13.05
C LYS A 233 -8.48 5.09 13.49
N THR A 234 -9.35 5.41 14.42
CA THR A 234 -10.46 4.49 14.74
C THR A 234 -11.46 4.42 13.58
N PRO A 235 -12.25 3.34 13.46
CA PRO A 235 -13.33 3.26 12.46
C PRO A 235 -14.33 4.40 12.57
N LEU A 236 -14.57 4.88 13.79
CA LEU A 236 -15.50 5.99 14.05
C LEU A 236 -14.94 7.31 13.51
N GLU A 237 -13.69 7.65 13.84
CA GLU A 237 -13.00 8.82 13.31
C GLU A 237 -12.96 8.80 11.78
N TYR A 238 -12.62 7.65 11.20
CA TYR A 238 -12.61 7.46 9.75
C TYR A 238 -14.00 7.67 9.13
N LYS A 239 -15.08 7.15 9.77
CA LYS A 239 -16.46 7.32 9.32
C LYS A 239 -16.92 8.77 9.40
N GLN A 240 -16.47 9.54 10.40
CA GLN A 240 -16.80 10.95 10.56
C GLN A 240 -16.14 11.83 9.48
N GLU A 241 -14.88 11.55 9.14
CA GLU A 241 -14.15 12.29 8.09
C GLU A 241 -14.74 12.10 6.68
N ILE A 242 -15.30 10.94 6.38
CA ILE A 242 -15.89 10.68 5.06
C ILE A 242 -17.27 11.36 4.90
N LYS A 243 -17.92 11.75 6.00
CA LYS A 243 -19.23 12.42 5.98
C LYS A 243 -19.13 13.94 5.75
N LEU A 244 -17.91 14.48 5.77
CA LEU A 244 -17.59 15.87 5.43
C LEU A 244 -17.25 15.99 3.93
#